data_fc60b5896abbb089c639706bb7ee9ef5
#
_entry.id   fc60b5896abbb089c639706bb7ee9ef5
#
_cell.length_a   1.000
_cell.length_b   1.000
_cell.length_c   1.000
_cell.angle_alpha   90.00
_cell.angle_beta   90.00
_cell.angle_gamma   90.00
#
_symmetry.space_group_name_H-M   'P 1'
#
loop_
_entity.id
_entity.type
_entity.pdbx_description
1 polymer ?
#
loop_
_entity_poly.entity_id
_entity_poly.type
_entity_poly.pdbx_seq_one_letter_code
_entity_poly.pdbx_strand_id
1 'polypeptide(L)'
;ITVPIYESDSAAQIEHILTDAHVTRVFTATTQQAELVHSVAPEYTVAVDSFDRGAQRMIARAATGITIENVEQRRAAISSSDIATIIYTSGTTGNPKGVALTHANFVATAEGARQVLGDVIDSPETRLLLFLPVAHVLARLVMHVILSGQGVLGFSPSIKNLLPDIQAFAPSVLLVVPRVLEKVYNAASAKAGGGVKGRLFAWSAKQARAYSQASEKAFGPGP
;
A
#
# COMPACT_ATOMS: atom_id res chain seq x y z
N ILE A 1 17.22 -4.17 -1.14
CA ILE A 1 16.15 -4.77 -0.31
C ILE A 1 15.42 -3.64 0.40
N THR A 2 14.10 -3.59 0.31
CA THR A 2 13.28 -2.59 1.00
C THR A 2 12.68 -3.19 2.27
N VAL A 3 12.68 -2.41 3.37
CA VAL A 3 12.06 -2.79 4.65
C VAL A 3 11.04 -1.72 5.00
N PRO A 4 9.75 -1.92 4.71
CA PRO A 4 8.73 -0.94 5.02
C PRO A 4 8.39 -0.98 6.51
N ILE A 5 8.25 0.21 7.11
CA ILE A 5 7.88 0.40 8.51
C ILE A 5 6.55 1.15 8.53
N TYR A 6 5.63 0.77 9.42
CA TYR A 6 4.37 1.48 9.58
C TYR A 6 4.57 2.82 10.26
N GLU A 7 3.84 3.81 9.83
CA GLU A 7 3.80 5.13 10.48
C GLU A 7 3.34 5.05 11.96
N SER A 8 2.57 4.01 12.28
CA SER A 8 2.03 3.77 13.63
C SER A 8 2.91 2.89 14.51
N ASP A 9 4.06 2.41 14.01
CA ASP A 9 4.95 1.59 14.82
C ASP A 9 5.56 2.38 15.98
N SER A 10 5.66 1.72 17.11
CA SER A 10 6.27 2.32 18.30
C SER A 10 7.79 2.48 18.14
N ALA A 11 8.39 3.36 18.92
CA ALA A 11 9.84 3.55 18.96
C ALA A 11 10.62 2.22 19.12
N ALA A 12 10.17 1.35 20.01
CA ALA A 12 10.80 0.04 20.24
C ALA A 12 10.65 -0.91 19.04
N GLN A 13 9.52 -0.85 18.30
CA GLN A 13 9.36 -1.63 17.09
C GLN A 13 10.27 -1.12 15.96
N ILE A 14 10.37 0.20 15.80
CA ILE A 14 11.28 0.82 14.84
C ILE A 14 12.72 0.40 15.11
N GLU A 15 13.19 0.53 16.36
CA GLU A 15 14.53 0.11 16.78
C GLU A 15 14.78 -1.37 16.44
N HIS A 16 13.84 -2.23 16.82
CA HIS A 16 13.93 -3.67 16.54
C HIS A 16 14.05 -3.95 15.05
N ILE A 17 13.19 -3.34 14.21
CA ILE A 17 13.20 -3.55 12.77
C ILE A 17 14.52 -3.07 12.14
N LEU A 18 15.01 -1.89 12.56
CA LEU A 18 16.26 -1.34 12.03
C LEU A 18 17.45 -2.24 12.35
N THR A 19 17.48 -2.78 13.57
CA THR A 19 18.56 -3.65 14.04
C THR A 19 18.50 -5.04 13.42
N ASP A 20 17.34 -5.70 13.46
CA ASP A 20 17.14 -7.07 13.00
C ASP A 20 17.33 -7.18 11.47
N ALA A 21 16.85 -6.20 10.70
CA ALA A 21 17.02 -6.16 9.26
C ALA A 21 18.35 -5.54 8.79
N HIS A 22 19.24 -5.15 9.69
CA HIS A 22 20.51 -4.48 9.38
C HIS A 22 20.35 -3.31 8.41
N VAL A 23 19.38 -2.42 8.70
CA VAL A 23 19.04 -1.30 7.82
C VAL A 23 20.18 -0.31 7.78
N THR A 24 20.63 0.05 6.59
CA THR A 24 21.75 0.99 6.39
C THR A 24 21.28 2.40 6.01
N ARG A 25 20.04 2.54 5.53
CA ARG A 25 19.47 3.83 5.12
C ARG A 25 17.96 3.87 5.36
N VAL A 26 17.48 4.97 5.92
CA VAL A 26 16.05 5.20 6.18
C VAL A 26 15.57 6.41 5.37
N PHE A 27 14.41 6.26 4.75
CA PHE A 27 13.68 7.35 4.13
C PHE A 27 12.39 7.59 4.91
N THR A 28 12.18 8.82 5.32
CA THR A 28 11.00 9.25 6.08
C THR A 28 10.20 10.28 5.29
N ALA A 29 8.88 10.34 5.49
CA ALA A 29 8.05 11.35 4.87
C ALA A 29 8.29 12.73 5.50
N THR A 30 8.51 12.77 6.81
CA THR A 30 8.63 14.01 7.59
C THR A 30 9.90 14.05 8.41
N THR A 31 10.32 15.26 8.74
CA THR A 31 11.43 15.51 9.66
C THR A 31 11.17 14.92 11.05
N GLN A 32 9.94 15.00 11.55
CA GLN A 32 9.59 14.45 12.85
C GLN A 32 9.82 12.93 12.90
N GLN A 33 9.50 12.20 11.83
CA GLN A 33 9.81 10.78 11.72
C GLN A 33 11.33 10.55 11.67
N ALA A 34 12.09 11.41 10.99
CA ALA A 34 13.56 11.31 10.98
C ALA A 34 14.15 11.51 12.37
N GLU A 35 13.65 12.48 13.14
CA GLU A 35 14.07 12.70 14.53
C GLU A 35 13.76 11.51 15.43
N LEU A 36 12.59 10.87 15.24
CA LEU A 36 12.25 9.63 15.94
C LEU A 36 13.24 8.52 15.61
N VAL A 37 13.57 8.29 14.35
CA VAL A 37 14.57 7.29 13.96
C VAL A 37 15.92 7.56 14.60
N HIS A 38 16.38 8.80 14.59
CA HIS A 38 17.63 9.18 15.26
C HIS A 38 17.61 8.96 16.78
N SER A 39 16.46 9.16 17.42
CA SER A 39 16.33 8.99 18.88
C SER A 39 16.37 7.53 19.32
N VAL A 40 15.87 6.60 18.48
CA VAL A 40 15.81 5.17 18.84
C VAL A 40 17.01 4.36 18.37
N ALA A 41 17.81 4.92 17.48
CA ALA A 41 18.99 4.24 16.92
C ALA A 41 20.22 5.16 16.87
N PRO A 42 20.62 5.77 18.02
CA PRO A 42 21.73 6.73 18.06
C PRO A 42 23.09 6.10 17.69
N GLU A 43 23.26 4.81 17.93
CA GLU A 43 24.47 4.06 17.60
C GLU A 43 24.48 3.52 16.17
N TYR A 44 23.31 3.51 15.54
CA TYR A 44 23.18 3.12 14.14
C TYR A 44 23.58 4.31 13.28
N THR A 45 24.69 4.19 12.59
CA THR A 45 25.09 5.16 11.56
C THR A 45 24.17 5.00 10.33
N VAL A 46 22.87 5.07 10.56
CA VAL A 46 21.87 5.01 9.51
C VAL A 46 21.77 6.38 8.87
N ALA A 47 22.02 6.45 7.57
CA ALA A 47 21.73 7.66 6.84
C ALA A 47 20.20 7.84 6.77
N VAL A 48 19.69 8.88 7.43
CA VAL A 48 18.27 9.21 7.44
C VAL A 48 18.03 10.41 6.54
N ASP A 49 17.19 10.21 5.54
CA ASP A 49 16.77 11.25 4.60
C ASP A 49 15.25 11.48 4.73
N SER A 50 14.82 12.74 4.87
CA SER A 50 13.40 13.11 4.97
C SER A 50 12.93 13.82 3.70
N PHE A 51 11.77 13.40 3.18
CA PHE A 51 11.22 13.95 1.94
C PHE A 51 10.72 15.39 2.07
N ASP A 52 10.25 15.82 3.23
CA ASP A 52 9.80 17.20 3.48
C ASP A 52 10.96 18.22 3.47
N ARG A 53 12.19 17.76 3.79
CA ARG A 53 13.39 18.62 3.79
C ARG A 53 14.19 18.57 2.50
N GLY A 54 13.94 17.64 1.62
CA GLY A 54 14.81 17.62 0.47
C GLY A 54 14.74 16.46 -0.50
N ALA A 55 13.59 16.03 -0.96
CA ALA A 55 13.56 15.14 -2.12
C ALA A 55 14.44 15.66 -3.26
N GLN A 56 14.45 16.97 -3.48
CA GLN A 56 15.35 17.63 -4.46
C GLN A 56 16.84 17.50 -4.08
N ARG A 57 17.19 17.58 -2.79
CA ARG A 57 18.57 17.38 -2.35
C ARG A 57 19.01 15.92 -2.49
N MET A 58 18.10 14.98 -2.22
CA MET A 58 18.35 13.56 -2.43
C MET A 58 18.59 13.25 -3.90
N ILE A 59 17.76 13.78 -4.79
CA ILE A 59 17.90 13.66 -6.24
C ILE A 59 19.22 14.28 -6.70
N ALA A 60 19.55 15.47 -6.25
CA ALA A 60 20.79 16.17 -6.61
C ALA A 60 22.05 15.42 -6.12
N ARG A 61 22.02 14.83 -4.91
CA ARG A 61 23.13 14.02 -4.39
C ARG A 61 23.26 12.67 -5.10
N ALA A 62 22.13 12.07 -5.46
CA ALA A 62 22.12 10.81 -6.20
C ALA A 62 22.57 10.98 -7.65
N ALA A 63 22.31 12.14 -8.25
CA ALA A 63 22.63 12.40 -9.67
C ALA A 63 24.14 12.56 -9.96
N THR A 64 24.98 12.81 -8.95
CA THR A 64 26.42 12.95 -9.14
C THR A 64 27.08 11.58 -9.37
N GLY A 65 27.47 11.30 -10.60
CA GLY A 65 28.28 10.13 -10.98
C GLY A 65 27.49 8.84 -11.24
N ILE A 66 26.16 8.85 -11.19
CA ILE A 66 25.33 7.70 -11.56
C ILE A 66 24.81 7.90 -12.97
N THR A 67 25.18 7.01 -13.89
CA THR A 67 24.67 6.99 -15.25
C THR A 67 23.50 6.00 -15.39
N ILE A 68 22.70 6.16 -16.45
CA ILE A 68 21.66 5.18 -16.81
C ILE A 68 22.25 3.78 -16.93
N GLU A 69 23.45 3.68 -17.50
CA GLU A 69 24.17 2.43 -17.68
C GLU A 69 24.50 1.74 -16.35
N ASN A 70 24.89 2.50 -15.31
CA ASN A 70 25.09 1.94 -13.96
C ASN A 70 23.80 1.39 -13.36
N VAL A 71 22.65 2.05 -13.62
CA VAL A 71 21.35 1.57 -13.17
C VAL A 71 20.96 0.29 -13.90
N GLU A 72 21.13 0.25 -15.22
CA GLU A 72 20.84 -0.94 -16.04
C GLU A 72 21.72 -2.13 -15.68
N GLN A 73 23.01 -1.93 -15.43
CA GLN A 73 23.91 -2.99 -14.95
C GLN A 73 23.43 -3.57 -13.62
N ARG A 74 23.02 -2.73 -12.67
CA ARG A 74 22.48 -3.19 -11.39
C ARG A 74 21.16 -3.93 -11.56
N ARG A 75 20.29 -3.42 -12.43
CA ARG A 75 19.01 -4.08 -12.75
C ARG A 75 19.21 -5.44 -13.37
N ALA A 76 20.15 -5.57 -14.31
CA ALA A 76 20.49 -6.83 -14.97
C ALA A 76 21.11 -7.88 -14.03
N ALA A 77 21.73 -7.45 -12.94
CA ALA A 77 22.32 -8.34 -11.95
C ALA A 77 21.31 -8.91 -10.94
N ILE A 78 20.06 -8.43 -10.92
CA ILE A 78 19.03 -8.91 -9.99
C ILE A 78 18.49 -10.25 -10.48
N SER A 79 18.55 -11.26 -9.60
CA SER A 79 17.94 -12.57 -9.82
C SER A 79 16.51 -12.63 -9.26
N SER A 80 15.68 -13.47 -9.83
CA SER A 80 14.34 -13.75 -9.32
C SER A 80 14.34 -14.33 -7.89
N SER A 81 15.41 -15.00 -7.50
CA SER A 81 15.64 -15.55 -6.16
C SER A 81 16.13 -14.51 -5.13
N ASP A 82 16.54 -13.32 -5.57
CA ASP A 82 17.01 -12.30 -4.65
C ASP A 82 15.84 -11.76 -3.82
N ILE A 83 16.15 -11.38 -2.56
CA ILE A 83 15.16 -10.79 -1.67
C ILE A 83 14.81 -9.38 -2.16
N ALA A 84 13.54 -9.16 -2.46
CA ALA A 84 13.01 -7.87 -2.88
C ALA A 84 12.66 -6.99 -1.66
N THR A 85 12.08 -7.60 -0.62
CA THR A 85 11.63 -6.89 0.57
C THR A 85 11.57 -7.81 1.79
N ILE A 86 11.71 -7.21 2.99
CA ILE A 86 11.43 -7.87 4.27
C ILE A 86 10.24 -7.14 4.90
N ILE A 87 9.14 -7.85 5.16
CA ILE A 87 7.94 -7.29 5.77
C ILE A 87 7.80 -7.82 7.19
N TYR A 88 7.75 -6.90 8.16
CA TYR A 88 7.57 -7.26 9.55
C TYR A 88 6.09 -7.46 9.89
N THR A 89 5.80 -8.58 10.55
CA THR A 89 4.45 -8.93 11.00
C THR A 89 4.42 -9.03 12.53
N SER A 90 3.32 -8.59 13.14
CA SER A 90 3.09 -8.78 14.56
C SER A 90 2.94 -10.29 14.85
N GLY A 91 4.03 -10.91 15.29
CA GLY A 91 3.99 -12.31 15.75
C GLY A 91 3.17 -12.46 17.01
N THR A 92 2.67 -13.66 17.25
CA THR A 92 1.93 -14.02 18.50
C THR A 92 2.82 -14.00 19.76
N THR A 93 4.13 -13.81 19.62
CA THR A 93 5.15 -14.02 20.67
C THR A 93 5.91 -12.76 21.09
N GLY A 94 5.45 -11.55 20.79
CA GLY A 94 6.10 -10.30 21.21
C GLY A 94 6.67 -9.49 20.06
N ASN A 95 8.00 -9.57 19.80
CA ASN A 95 8.63 -8.75 18.76
C ASN A 95 8.17 -9.13 17.35
N PRO A 96 7.98 -8.16 16.45
CA PRO A 96 7.69 -8.42 15.04
C PRO A 96 8.75 -9.30 14.40
N LYS A 97 8.32 -10.19 13.49
CA LYS A 97 9.20 -11.06 12.71
C LYS A 97 9.25 -10.64 11.27
N GLY A 98 10.45 -10.54 10.71
CA GLY A 98 10.69 -10.20 9.32
C GLY A 98 10.44 -11.38 8.38
N VAL A 99 9.53 -11.21 7.44
CA VAL A 99 9.26 -12.17 6.36
C VAL A 99 9.97 -11.71 5.10
N ALA A 100 10.97 -12.46 4.66
CA ALA A 100 11.70 -12.17 3.44
C ALA A 100 10.91 -12.66 2.22
N LEU A 101 10.65 -11.76 1.28
CA LEU A 101 9.97 -12.04 0.02
C LEU A 101 10.91 -11.78 -1.14
N THR A 102 11.02 -12.74 -2.06
CA THR A 102 11.84 -12.64 -3.26
C THR A 102 11.12 -11.94 -4.40
N HIS A 103 11.85 -11.53 -5.42
CA HIS A 103 11.26 -11.03 -6.67
C HIS A 103 10.32 -12.07 -7.31
N ALA A 104 10.69 -13.36 -7.26
CA ALA A 104 9.85 -14.44 -7.76
C ALA A 104 8.48 -14.51 -7.07
N ASN A 105 8.39 -14.24 -5.76
CA ASN A 105 7.11 -14.26 -5.04
C ASN A 105 6.14 -13.20 -5.60
N PHE A 106 6.64 -12.00 -5.90
CA PHE A 106 5.81 -10.93 -6.47
C PHE A 106 5.41 -11.24 -7.91
N VAL A 107 6.34 -11.71 -8.73
CA VAL A 107 6.07 -12.06 -10.15
C VAL A 107 5.04 -13.19 -10.23
N ALA A 108 5.24 -14.29 -9.50
CA ALA A 108 4.30 -15.41 -9.51
C ALA A 108 2.88 -15.00 -9.07
N THR A 109 2.79 -14.10 -8.07
CA THR A 109 1.47 -13.61 -7.62
C THR A 109 0.85 -12.66 -8.65
N ALA A 110 1.64 -11.80 -9.28
CA ALA A 110 1.14 -10.93 -10.35
C ALA A 110 0.64 -11.72 -11.56
N GLU A 111 1.36 -12.77 -11.96
CA GLU A 111 0.96 -13.67 -13.02
C GLU A 111 -0.33 -14.45 -12.68
N GLY A 112 -0.42 -14.98 -11.45
CA GLY A 112 -1.65 -15.61 -10.97
C GLY A 112 -2.85 -14.66 -10.96
N ALA A 113 -2.65 -13.41 -10.55
CA ALA A 113 -3.69 -12.40 -10.60
C ALA A 113 -4.11 -12.07 -12.05
N ARG A 114 -3.16 -12.00 -12.98
CA ARG A 114 -3.46 -11.76 -14.41
C ARG A 114 -4.25 -12.89 -15.05
N GLN A 115 -4.05 -14.13 -14.65
CA GLN A 115 -4.85 -15.25 -15.15
C GLN A 115 -6.34 -15.12 -14.81
N VAL A 116 -6.67 -14.48 -13.69
CA VAL A 116 -8.04 -14.32 -13.20
C VAL A 116 -8.62 -12.96 -13.57
N LEU A 117 -7.81 -11.92 -13.55
CA LEU A 117 -8.22 -10.51 -13.68
C LEU A 117 -7.54 -9.82 -14.87
N GLY A 118 -7.08 -10.57 -15.88
CA GLY A 118 -6.31 -10.03 -17.00
C GLY A 118 -7.02 -8.89 -17.73
N ASP A 119 -8.30 -9.02 -17.98
CA ASP A 119 -9.10 -7.98 -18.63
C ASP A 119 -9.10 -6.64 -17.87
N VAL A 120 -8.94 -6.72 -16.54
CA VAL A 120 -8.83 -5.54 -15.68
C VAL A 120 -7.38 -5.04 -15.62
N ILE A 121 -6.42 -5.93 -15.38
CA ILE A 121 -5.01 -5.55 -15.14
C ILE A 121 -4.36 -5.01 -16.40
N ASP A 122 -4.65 -5.61 -17.55
CA ASP A 122 -4.04 -5.27 -18.84
C ASP A 122 -4.78 -4.16 -19.59
N SER A 123 -5.89 -3.65 -19.04
CA SER A 123 -6.62 -2.52 -19.63
C SER A 123 -5.92 -1.19 -19.33
N PRO A 124 -5.63 -0.36 -20.34
CA PRO A 124 -5.08 0.98 -20.14
C PRO A 124 -6.07 1.94 -19.45
N GLU A 125 -7.37 1.59 -19.41
CA GLU A 125 -8.39 2.35 -18.71
C GLU A 125 -8.46 2.02 -17.21
N THR A 126 -7.74 0.98 -16.77
CA THR A 126 -7.72 0.61 -15.37
C THR A 126 -7.00 1.67 -14.54
N ARG A 127 -7.71 2.17 -13.55
CA ARG A 127 -7.26 3.19 -12.60
C ARG A 127 -7.52 2.66 -11.19
N LEU A 128 -6.47 2.24 -10.50
CA LEU A 128 -6.56 1.75 -9.12
C LEU A 128 -6.09 2.82 -8.14
N LEU A 129 -6.93 3.18 -7.17
CA LEU A 129 -6.56 4.07 -6.08
C LEU A 129 -6.19 3.24 -4.85
N LEU A 130 -4.91 3.30 -4.46
CA LEU A 130 -4.37 2.60 -3.30
C LEU A 130 -4.33 3.54 -2.10
N PHE A 131 -5.04 3.19 -1.03
CA PHE A 131 -5.07 3.91 0.25
C PHE A 131 -4.64 3.03 1.42
N LEU A 132 -4.38 1.74 1.17
CA LEU A 132 -3.85 0.83 2.17
C LEU A 132 -2.35 1.08 2.36
N PRO A 133 -1.83 0.97 3.59
CA PRO A 133 -0.40 1.15 3.85
C PRO A 133 0.45 0.17 3.05
N VAL A 134 1.42 0.68 2.28
CA VAL A 134 2.35 -0.17 1.50
C VAL A 134 3.35 -0.94 2.39
N ALA A 135 3.35 -0.68 3.68
CA ALA A 135 4.01 -1.53 4.67
C ALA A 135 3.32 -2.89 4.83
N HIS A 136 2.01 -2.98 4.49
CA HIS A 136 1.26 -4.23 4.51
C HIS A 136 1.44 -4.99 3.20
N VAL A 137 1.66 -6.31 3.28
CA VAL A 137 1.92 -7.18 2.12
C VAL A 137 0.83 -7.07 1.04
N LEU A 138 -0.45 -7.01 1.42
CA LEU A 138 -1.56 -6.91 0.48
C LEU A 138 -1.48 -5.65 -0.40
N ALA A 139 -1.25 -4.49 0.21
CA ALA A 139 -1.14 -3.23 -0.54
C ALA A 139 0.05 -3.26 -1.51
N ARG A 140 1.19 -3.77 -1.03
CA ARG A 140 2.39 -3.92 -1.85
C ARG A 140 2.19 -4.89 -3.01
N LEU A 141 1.51 -6.01 -2.76
CA LEU A 141 1.17 -6.97 -3.79
C LEU A 141 0.31 -6.35 -4.89
N VAL A 142 -0.78 -5.69 -4.51
CA VAL A 142 -1.70 -5.02 -5.46
C VAL A 142 -0.98 -3.95 -6.26
N MET A 143 -0.08 -3.20 -5.63
CA MET A 143 0.79 -2.25 -6.34
C MET A 143 1.59 -2.94 -7.45
N HIS A 144 2.23 -4.08 -7.16
CA HIS A 144 3.01 -4.83 -8.16
C HIS A 144 2.13 -5.43 -9.26
N VAL A 145 0.94 -5.93 -8.89
CA VAL A 145 -0.02 -6.46 -9.87
C VAL A 145 -0.42 -5.39 -10.90
N ILE A 146 -0.80 -4.20 -10.44
CA ILE A 146 -1.18 -3.11 -11.37
C ILE A 146 0.01 -2.61 -12.17
N LEU A 147 1.19 -2.49 -11.56
CA LEU A 147 2.41 -2.08 -12.27
C LEU A 147 2.93 -3.13 -13.27
N SER A 148 2.50 -4.38 -13.20
CA SER A 148 2.82 -5.41 -14.18
C SER A 148 1.94 -5.34 -15.43
N GLY A 149 0.84 -4.58 -15.40
CA GLY A 149 -0.09 -4.36 -16.51
C GLY A 149 0.05 -2.97 -17.13
N GLN A 150 -1.06 -2.47 -17.70
CA GLN A 150 -1.13 -1.15 -18.34
C GLN A 150 -1.89 -0.10 -17.50
N GLY A 151 -2.40 -0.49 -16.34
CA GLY A 151 -3.22 0.36 -15.49
C GLY A 151 -2.45 1.52 -14.85
N VAL A 152 -3.19 2.52 -14.42
CA VAL A 152 -2.69 3.69 -13.67
C VAL A 152 -2.89 3.45 -12.18
N LEU A 153 -1.82 3.58 -11.40
CA LEU A 153 -1.83 3.48 -9.95
C LEU A 153 -1.80 4.88 -9.33
N GLY A 154 -2.82 5.21 -8.54
CA GLY A 154 -2.87 6.41 -7.70
C GLY A 154 -2.74 6.06 -6.23
N PHE A 155 -2.24 7.00 -5.43
CA PHE A 155 -2.10 6.84 -3.99
C PHE A 155 -2.94 7.89 -3.25
N SER A 156 -3.69 7.44 -2.23
CA SER A 156 -4.36 8.32 -1.27
C SER A 156 -3.60 8.28 0.05
N PRO A 157 -3.24 9.42 0.63
CA PRO A 157 -2.38 9.47 1.81
C PRO A 157 -3.07 8.93 3.07
N SER A 158 -4.40 8.94 3.11
CA SER A 158 -5.13 8.44 4.27
C SER A 158 -6.60 8.14 3.96
N ILE A 159 -7.23 7.31 4.80
CA ILE A 159 -8.67 7.05 4.72
C ILE A 159 -9.52 8.33 4.87
N LYS A 160 -9.00 9.37 5.54
CA LYS A 160 -9.72 10.65 5.70
C LYS A 160 -9.88 11.38 4.38
N ASN A 161 -8.91 11.25 3.48
CA ASN A 161 -8.89 11.88 2.17
C ASN A 161 -9.52 10.98 1.09
N LEU A 162 -9.89 9.76 1.42
CA LEU A 162 -10.32 8.76 0.44
C LEU A 162 -11.49 9.23 -0.45
N LEU A 163 -12.52 9.86 0.12
CA LEU A 163 -13.68 10.29 -0.67
C LEU A 163 -13.36 11.43 -1.64
N PRO A 164 -12.67 12.52 -1.23
CA PRO A 164 -12.17 13.52 -2.19
C PRO A 164 -11.24 12.93 -3.24
N ASP A 165 -10.35 12.03 -2.86
CA ASP A 165 -9.40 11.41 -3.78
C ASP A 165 -10.09 10.48 -4.79
N ILE A 166 -11.11 9.72 -4.39
CA ILE A 166 -11.96 8.96 -5.30
C ILE A 166 -12.62 9.87 -6.34
N GLN A 167 -13.15 11.02 -5.90
CA GLN A 167 -13.79 11.97 -6.83
C GLN A 167 -12.80 12.58 -7.81
N ALA A 168 -11.60 12.94 -7.35
CA ALA A 168 -10.56 13.55 -8.18
C ALA A 168 -9.89 12.56 -9.11
N PHE A 169 -9.57 11.36 -8.62
CA PHE A 169 -8.87 10.33 -9.37
C PHE A 169 -9.78 9.51 -10.27
N ALA A 170 -11.08 9.40 -9.94
CA ALA A 170 -12.08 8.58 -10.63
C ALA A 170 -11.58 7.14 -10.88
N PRO A 171 -11.29 6.33 -9.84
CA PRO A 171 -10.80 4.98 -10.00
C PRO A 171 -11.85 4.08 -10.66
N SER A 172 -11.42 3.18 -11.56
CA SER A 172 -12.25 2.08 -12.09
C SER A 172 -12.17 0.85 -11.19
N VAL A 173 -11.11 0.74 -10.38
CA VAL A 173 -10.88 -0.37 -9.43
C VAL A 173 -10.50 0.18 -8.06
N LEU A 174 -11.10 -0.37 -7.03
CA LEU A 174 -10.79 -0.03 -5.65
C LEU A 174 -10.68 -1.33 -4.82
N LEU A 175 -9.50 -1.59 -4.26
CA LEU A 175 -9.34 -2.67 -3.30
C LEU A 175 -9.70 -2.17 -1.91
N VAL A 176 -10.69 -2.79 -1.30
CA VAL A 176 -11.16 -2.44 0.04
C VAL A 176 -11.22 -3.66 0.95
N VAL A 177 -10.94 -3.45 2.23
CA VAL A 177 -11.20 -4.44 3.27
C VAL A 177 -12.56 -4.17 3.91
N PRO A 178 -13.28 -5.19 4.42
CA PRO A 178 -14.66 -5.03 4.94
C PRO A 178 -14.82 -3.88 5.93
N ARG A 179 -13.83 -3.69 6.82
CA ARG A 179 -13.86 -2.61 7.82
C ARG A 179 -13.86 -1.20 7.23
N VAL A 180 -13.31 -1.03 6.04
CA VAL A 180 -13.35 0.27 5.33
C VAL A 180 -14.76 0.52 4.79
N LEU A 181 -15.41 -0.51 4.22
CA LEU A 181 -16.79 -0.41 3.77
C LEU A 181 -17.74 -0.08 4.91
N GLU A 182 -17.55 -0.72 6.09
CA GLU A 182 -18.30 -0.41 7.30
C GLU A 182 -18.13 1.06 7.73
N LYS A 183 -16.88 1.57 7.72
CA LYS A 183 -16.61 2.98 8.05
C LYS A 183 -17.26 3.94 7.07
N VAL A 184 -17.19 3.66 5.78
CA VAL A 184 -17.82 4.50 4.75
C VAL A 184 -19.33 4.49 4.90
N TYR A 185 -19.94 3.31 5.10
CA TYR A 185 -21.36 3.17 5.35
C TYR A 185 -21.82 3.95 6.59
N ASN A 186 -21.11 3.77 7.71
CA ASN A 186 -21.43 4.45 8.95
C ASN A 186 -21.29 5.99 8.84
N ALA A 187 -20.25 6.47 8.15
CA ALA A 187 -20.05 7.89 7.90
C ALA A 187 -21.16 8.46 6.99
N ALA A 188 -21.55 7.74 5.95
CA ALA A 188 -22.64 8.14 5.06
C ALA A 188 -24.00 8.14 5.80
N SER A 189 -24.26 7.13 6.62
CA SER A 189 -25.45 7.02 7.47
C SER A 189 -25.54 8.18 8.46
N ALA A 190 -24.44 8.49 9.14
CA ALA A 190 -24.36 9.61 10.07
C ALA A 190 -24.59 10.96 9.36
N LYS A 191 -24.02 11.15 8.15
CA LYS A 191 -24.22 12.35 7.33
C LYS A 191 -25.66 12.49 6.84
N ALA A 192 -26.33 11.39 6.53
CA ALA A 192 -27.74 11.38 6.16
C ALA A 192 -28.65 11.80 7.33
N GLY A 193 -28.22 11.54 8.58
CA GLY A 193 -28.91 11.94 9.78
C GLY A 193 -30.30 11.33 9.91
N GLY A 194 -31.19 12.05 10.61
CA GLY A 194 -32.62 11.68 10.77
C GLY A 194 -33.51 12.28 9.67
N GLY A 195 -34.80 12.05 9.80
CA GLY A 195 -35.82 12.61 8.92
C GLY A 195 -35.85 11.95 7.53
N VAL A 196 -36.19 12.73 6.51
CA VAL A 196 -36.41 12.20 5.13
C VAL A 196 -35.13 11.64 4.52
N LYS A 197 -34.01 12.32 4.69
CA LYS A 197 -32.69 11.86 4.15
C LYS A 197 -32.26 10.54 4.77
N GLY A 198 -32.39 10.38 6.08
CA GLY A 198 -32.07 9.13 6.77
C GLY A 198 -32.97 7.96 6.34
N ARG A 199 -34.29 8.23 6.16
CA ARG A 199 -35.22 7.23 5.64
C ARG A 199 -34.87 6.79 4.21
N LEU A 200 -34.52 7.75 3.34
CA LEU A 200 -34.11 7.46 1.96
C LEU A 200 -32.81 6.64 1.96
N PHE A 201 -31.83 7.00 2.79
CA PHE A 201 -30.59 6.23 2.91
C PHE A 201 -30.85 4.79 3.37
N ALA A 202 -31.67 4.61 4.41
CA ALA A 202 -32.00 3.28 4.93
C ALA A 202 -32.77 2.44 3.88
N TRP A 203 -33.69 3.05 3.15
CA TRP A 203 -34.40 2.39 2.05
C TRP A 203 -33.44 1.98 0.95
N SER A 204 -32.57 2.87 0.47
CA SER A 204 -31.57 2.56 -0.56
C SER A 204 -30.63 1.42 -0.14
N ALA A 205 -30.15 1.44 1.09
CA ALA A 205 -29.33 0.38 1.63
C ALA A 205 -30.05 -0.98 1.70
N LYS A 206 -31.36 -0.97 2.02
CA LYS A 206 -32.22 -2.17 1.98
C LYS A 206 -32.37 -2.71 0.57
N GLN A 207 -32.60 -1.83 -0.41
CA GLN A 207 -32.73 -2.24 -1.82
C GLN A 207 -31.41 -2.84 -2.36
N ALA A 208 -30.27 -2.20 -2.05
CA ALA A 208 -28.96 -2.71 -2.46
C ALA A 208 -28.68 -4.11 -1.92
N ARG A 209 -29.00 -4.37 -0.64
CA ARG A 209 -28.87 -5.71 -0.06
C ARG A 209 -29.80 -6.73 -0.70
N ALA A 210 -31.07 -6.34 -0.94
CA ALA A 210 -32.04 -7.23 -1.59
C ALA A 210 -31.60 -7.59 -3.02
N TYR A 211 -31.06 -6.61 -3.75
CA TYR A 211 -30.49 -6.84 -5.08
C TYR A 211 -29.30 -7.81 -5.05
N SER A 212 -28.35 -7.59 -4.15
CA SER A 212 -27.20 -8.50 -3.98
C SER A 212 -27.62 -9.93 -3.70
N GLN A 213 -28.56 -10.12 -2.75
CA GLN A 213 -29.08 -11.45 -2.41
C GLN A 213 -29.85 -12.11 -3.56
N ALA A 214 -30.56 -11.32 -4.36
CA ALA A 214 -31.26 -11.84 -5.55
C ALA A 214 -30.25 -12.24 -6.63
N SER A 215 -29.20 -11.48 -6.84
CA SER A 215 -28.12 -11.77 -7.79
C SER A 215 -27.37 -13.06 -7.41
N GLU A 216 -27.04 -13.23 -6.13
CA GLU A 216 -26.41 -14.48 -5.65
C GLU A 216 -27.28 -15.72 -5.94
N LYS A 217 -28.60 -15.60 -5.77
CA LYS A 217 -29.52 -16.70 -6.07
C LYS A 217 -29.66 -16.98 -7.57
N ALA A 218 -29.56 -15.95 -8.40
CA ALA A 218 -29.71 -16.08 -9.85
C ALA A 218 -28.44 -16.64 -10.52
N PHE A 219 -27.26 -16.29 -10.03
CA PHE A 219 -25.97 -16.63 -10.65
C PHE A 219 -25.20 -17.71 -9.88
N GLY A 220 -25.69 -18.17 -8.73
CA GLY A 220 -24.99 -19.08 -7.83
C GLY A 220 -23.85 -18.40 -7.08
N PRO A 221 -23.19 -19.11 -6.10
CA PRO A 221 -21.93 -18.62 -5.55
C PRO A 221 -20.92 -18.54 -6.69
N GLY A 222 -20.37 -17.34 -6.91
CA GLY A 222 -19.28 -17.16 -7.86
C GLY A 222 -18.11 -18.12 -7.56
N PRO A 223 -17.28 -18.41 -8.55
CA PRO A 223 -16.13 -19.29 -8.39
C PRO A 223 -15.16 -18.81 -7.32
#